data_6208c47415de01ec19934424fc7f14a3
#
_entry.id   6208c47415de01ec19934424fc7f14a3
#
_cell.length_a   1.000
_cell.length_b   1.000
_cell.length_c   1.000
_cell.angle_alpha   90.00
_cell.angle_beta   90.00
_cell.angle_gamma   90.00
#
_symmetry.space_group_name_H-M   'P 1'
#
loop_
_entity.id
_entity.type
_entity.pdbx_description
1 polymer ?
#
loop_
_entity_poly.entity_id
_entity_poly.type
_entity_poly.pdbx_seq_one_letter_code
_entity_poly.pdbx_strand_id
1 'polypeptide(L)'
;NAILVGDFFQHTFDTSRSGTKNSSLHNNYNDYITHFKKFFSVDESSLSGSYRCSNEICEFIRDNIKIQIYSCRQGDTLPKPVLIHDEKSIRGIMENPSIKKLFYNCSKKYSCNASNWGDCKGLTFEDVCVVLNENTYKLFCSGKLEYLPSMTRNKFYVACTRASGQLCFIREKDI
;
A
#
# COMPACT_ATOMS: atom_id res chain seq x y z
N ASN A 1 8.02 -32.50 -0.76
CA ASN A 1 8.26 -31.21 -0.11
C ASN A 1 7.41 -30.14 -0.79
N ALA A 2 6.64 -29.38 -0.02
CA ALA A 2 5.86 -28.25 -0.52
C ALA A 2 6.50 -26.94 -0.02
N ILE A 3 6.56 -25.93 -0.91
CA ILE A 3 6.98 -24.58 -0.58
C ILE A 3 5.74 -23.69 -0.69
N LEU A 4 5.40 -23.01 0.39
CA LEU A 4 4.33 -22.01 0.43
C LEU A 4 4.94 -20.62 0.39
N VAL A 5 4.47 -19.78 -0.53
CA VAL A 5 4.92 -18.40 -0.70
C VAL A 5 3.73 -17.46 -0.52
N GLY A 6 3.93 -16.40 0.24
CA GLY A 6 2.88 -15.42 0.46
C GLY A 6 3.43 -14.10 0.99
N ASP A 7 2.60 -13.05 0.89
CA ASP A 7 2.86 -11.75 1.47
C ASP A 7 1.69 -11.40 2.41
N PHE A 8 1.97 -11.39 3.70
CA PHE A 8 0.97 -11.07 4.73
C PHE A 8 0.34 -9.69 4.51
N PHE A 9 1.15 -8.70 4.14
CA PHE A 9 0.70 -7.32 4.00
C PHE A 9 -0.10 -7.07 2.70
N GLN A 10 -0.14 -8.03 1.78
CA GLN A 10 -1.03 -7.99 0.62
C GLN A 10 -2.36 -8.70 0.84
N HIS A 11 -2.68 -9.09 2.07
CA HIS A 11 -3.97 -9.63 2.42
C HIS A 11 -5.01 -8.50 2.49
N THR A 12 -5.91 -8.46 1.51
CA THR A 12 -6.93 -7.40 1.37
C THR A 12 -8.36 -7.93 1.45
N PHE A 13 -8.54 -9.22 1.73
CA PHE A 13 -9.86 -9.85 1.85
C PHE A 13 -10.48 -9.57 3.21
N ASP A 14 -11.78 -9.35 3.20
CA ASP A 14 -12.57 -9.32 4.42
C ASP A 14 -12.69 -10.74 4.98
N THR A 15 -12.23 -10.93 6.22
CA THR A 15 -12.27 -12.20 6.93
C THR A 15 -13.70 -12.62 7.31
N SER A 16 -14.69 -11.74 7.17
CA SER A 16 -16.10 -12.01 7.45
C SER A 16 -16.67 -13.19 6.64
N ARG A 17 -16.12 -13.47 5.46
CA ARG A 17 -16.52 -14.61 4.61
C ARG A 17 -15.91 -15.95 5.03
N SER A 18 -14.86 -15.96 5.82
CA SER A 18 -14.09 -17.16 6.19
C SER A 18 -14.44 -17.68 7.59
N GLY A 19 -15.40 -17.06 8.28
CA GLY A 19 -15.70 -17.34 9.68
C GLY A 19 -14.66 -16.77 10.63
N THR A 20 -14.98 -16.70 11.90
CA THR A 20 -14.21 -16.03 12.95
C THR A 20 -12.99 -16.81 13.45
N LYS A 21 -12.80 -18.05 13.02
CA LYS A 21 -11.89 -19.02 13.64
C LYS A 21 -10.41 -18.61 13.67
N ASN A 22 -9.94 -17.71 12.79
CA ASN A 22 -8.54 -17.26 12.74
C ASN A 22 -8.42 -15.75 12.46
N SER A 23 -9.45 -14.97 12.73
CA SER A 23 -9.46 -13.54 12.43
C SER A 23 -8.34 -12.77 13.15
N SER A 24 -7.95 -13.19 14.35
CA SER A 24 -6.85 -12.59 15.11
C SER A 24 -5.49 -12.73 14.41
N LEU A 25 -5.25 -13.86 13.72
CA LEU A 25 -3.98 -14.09 13.01
C LEU A 25 -3.79 -13.12 11.84
N HIS A 26 -4.87 -12.65 11.22
CA HIS A 26 -4.79 -11.71 10.10
C HIS A 26 -4.58 -10.25 10.51
N ASN A 27 -4.71 -9.95 11.81
CA ASN A 27 -4.54 -8.60 12.34
C ASN A 27 -3.13 -8.31 12.85
N ASN A 28 -2.35 -9.34 13.16
CA ASN A 28 -1.02 -9.19 13.72
C ASN A 28 -0.01 -10.10 12.99
N TYR A 29 0.99 -9.49 12.37
CA TYR A 29 2.04 -10.21 11.65
C TYR A 29 2.82 -11.18 12.54
N ASN A 30 3.17 -10.77 13.76
CA ASN A 30 3.94 -11.61 14.67
C ASN A 30 3.13 -12.85 15.10
N ASP A 31 1.85 -12.70 15.38
CA ASP A 31 0.95 -13.81 15.71
C ASP A 31 0.81 -14.78 14.54
N TYR A 32 0.66 -14.22 13.33
CA TYR A 32 0.61 -14.99 12.09
C TYR A 32 1.87 -15.83 11.89
N ILE A 33 3.05 -15.21 11.91
CA ILE A 33 4.32 -15.91 11.73
C ILE A 33 4.58 -16.92 12.84
N THR A 34 4.30 -16.57 14.09
CA THR A 34 4.44 -17.49 15.23
C THR A 34 3.55 -18.73 15.07
N HIS A 35 2.35 -18.55 14.55
CA HIS A 35 1.46 -19.66 14.26
C HIS A 35 2.06 -20.60 13.21
N PHE A 36 2.57 -20.07 12.09
CA PHE A 36 3.15 -20.87 11.03
C PHE A 36 4.46 -21.55 11.42
N LYS A 37 5.30 -20.90 12.22
CA LYS A 37 6.56 -21.48 12.75
C LYS A 37 6.35 -22.75 13.60
N LYS A 38 5.14 -23.01 14.07
CA LYS A 38 4.80 -24.27 14.77
C LYS A 38 4.75 -25.47 13.81
N PHE A 39 4.52 -25.25 12.53
CA PHE A 39 4.27 -26.32 11.55
C PHE A 39 5.28 -26.32 10.40
N PHE A 40 5.94 -25.18 10.14
CA PHE A 40 6.79 -24.97 8.97
C PHE A 40 8.09 -24.27 9.35
N SER A 41 9.15 -24.51 8.59
CA SER A 41 10.31 -23.62 8.53
C SER A 41 9.91 -22.36 7.76
N VAL A 42 10.04 -21.19 8.36
CA VAL A 42 9.62 -19.92 7.78
C VAL A 42 10.83 -19.05 7.48
N ASP A 43 11.00 -18.68 6.22
CA ASP A 43 11.97 -17.68 5.77
C ASP A 43 11.25 -16.33 5.59
N GLU A 44 11.65 -15.33 6.35
CA GLU A 44 11.09 -13.98 6.34
C GLU A 44 11.98 -12.98 5.56
N SER A 45 13.13 -13.43 5.07
CA SER A 45 14.16 -12.55 4.52
C SER A 45 14.31 -12.62 3.02
N SER A 46 14.19 -13.80 2.41
CA SER A 46 14.52 -14.03 1.00
C SER A 46 13.64 -13.26 0.00
N LEU A 47 12.41 -12.88 0.38
CA LEU A 47 11.45 -12.19 -0.49
C LEU A 47 11.12 -10.76 -0.03
N SER A 48 11.99 -10.12 0.75
CA SER A 48 11.81 -8.74 1.22
C SER A 48 12.12 -7.68 0.15
N GLY A 49 12.72 -8.08 -0.96
CA GLY A 49 13.12 -7.20 -2.05
C GLY A 49 12.00 -6.90 -3.04
N SER A 50 11.86 -5.63 -3.42
CA SER A 50 10.96 -5.17 -4.48
C SER A 50 11.73 -4.80 -5.74
N TYR A 51 11.42 -5.45 -6.86
CA TYR A 51 11.93 -5.07 -8.18
C TYR A 51 11.07 -3.97 -8.85
N ARG A 52 9.94 -3.62 -8.26
CA ARG A 52 9.02 -2.60 -8.76
C ARG A 52 9.27 -1.24 -8.13
N CYS A 53 9.26 -1.19 -6.81
CA CYS A 53 9.31 0.06 -6.07
C CYS A 53 10.73 0.63 -6.05
N SER A 54 10.83 1.95 -6.22
CA SER A 54 12.08 2.68 -6.02
C SER A 54 12.52 2.66 -4.55
N ASN A 55 13.75 3.08 -4.30
CA ASN A 55 14.27 3.19 -2.95
C ASN A 55 13.43 4.16 -2.09
N GLU A 56 13.03 5.30 -2.67
CA GLU A 56 12.25 6.34 -2.01
C GLU A 56 10.86 5.83 -1.57
N ILE A 57 10.21 5.01 -2.40
CA ILE A 57 8.93 4.38 -2.05
C ILE A 57 9.13 3.34 -0.93
N CYS A 58 10.18 2.53 -1.02
CA CYS A 58 10.49 1.55 0.01
C CYS A 58 10.83 2.21 1.36
N GLU A 59 11.61 3.30 1.33
CA GLU A 59 11.91 4.12 2.52
C GLU A 59 10.64 4.69 3.13
N PHE A 60 9.78 5.31 2.32
CA PHE A 60 8.50 5.84 2.79
C PHE A 60 7.68 4.77 3.51
N ILE A 61 7.60 3.56 2.95
CA ILE A 61 6.85 2.44 3.54
C ILE A 61 7.47 2.01 4.88
N ARG A 62 8.79 1.81 4.94
CA ARG A 62 9.48 1.43 6.19
C ARG A 62 9.29 2.48 7.28
N ASP A 63 9.46 3.75 6.92
CA ASP A 63 9.48 4.85 7.89
C ASP A 63 8.09 5.16 8.44
N ASN A 64 7.05 5.04 7.61
CA ASN A 64 5.71 5.51 7.96
C ASN A 64 4.74 4.40 8.37
N ILE A 65 4.81 3.21 7.76
CA ILE A 65 3.91 2.09 8.08
C ILE A 65 4.59 0.87 8.68
N LYS A 66 5.92 0.97 8.91
CA LYS A 66 6.76 -0.03 9.59
C LYS A 66 6.71 -1.43 8.97
N ILE A 67 6.57 -1.50 7.64
CA ILE A 67 6.66 -2.75 6.88
C ILE A 67 8.05 -2.84 6.26
N GLN A 68 8.76 -3.94 6.51
CA GLN A 68 10.10 -4.17 5.98
C GLN A 68 10.03 -4.51 4.48
N ILE A 69 10.51 -3.60 3.66
CA ILE A 69 10.62 -3.74 2.20
C ILE A 69 11.86 -2.98 1.72
N TYR A 70 12.58 -3.54 0.76
CA TYR A 70 13.79 -2.95 0.20
C TYR A 70 13.70 -2.92 -1.33
N SER A 71 14.28 -1.91 -1.95
CA SER A 71 14.37 -1.88 -3.41
C SER A 71 15.50 -2.77 -3.90
N CYS A 72 15.22 -3.58 -4.92
CA CYS A 72 16.22 -4.31 -5.70
C CYS A 72 16.61 -3.55 -6.99
N ARG A 73 16.07 -2.35 -7.21
CA ARG A 73 16.39 -1.51 -8.37
C ARG A 73 17.73 -0.82 -8.15
N GLN A 74 18.51 -0.68 -9.23
CA GLN A 74 19.79 0.01 -9.22
C GLN A 74 19.70 1.26 -10.09
N GLY A 75 20.30 2.35 -9.63
CA GLY A 75 20.58 3.54 -10.44
C GLY A 75 19.45 4.56 -10.60
N ASP A 76 18.24 4.27 -10.15
CA ASP A 76 17.11 5.21 -10.26
C ASP A 76 17.00 6.08 -8.99
N THR A 77 17.13 7.39 -9.17
CA THR A 77 16.75 8.37 -8.12
C THR A 77 15.43 8.99 -8.53
N LEU A 78 14.36 8.63 -7.84
CA LEU A 78 13.02 9.18 -8.05
C LEU A 78 12.68 10.18 -6.94
N PRO A 79 11.75 11.12 -7.20
CA PRO A 79 11.26 12.01 -6.14
C PRO A 79 10.69 11.22 -4.95
N LYS A 80 10.94 11.72 -3.74
CA LYS A 80 10.31 11.14 -2.54
C LYS A 80 8.79 11.28 -2.63
N PRO A 81 8.04 10.29 -2.14
CA PRO A 81 6.60 10.40 -2.04
C PRO A 81 6.16 11.64 -1.26
N VAL A 82 5.26 12.42 -1.82
CA VAL A 82 4.87 13.74 -1.28
C VAL A 82 3.35 13.90 -1.26
N LEU A 83 2.87 14.61 -0.25
CA LEU A 83 1.47 15.05 -0.17
C LEU A 83 1.31 16.39 -0.90
N ILE A 84 0.42 16.42 -1.89
CA ILE A 84 0.11 17.61 -2.69
C ILE A 84 -1.08 18.33 -2.08
N HIS A 85 -0.96 19.65 -1.93
CA HIS A 85 -1.98 20.50 -1.30
C HIS A 85 -2.52 21.59 -2.23
N ASP A 86 -1.76 21.98 -3.26
CA ASP A 86 -2.19 23.06 -4.12
C ASP A 86 -3.24 22.60 -5.15
N GLU A 87 -4.30 23.38 -5.30
CA GLU A 87 -5.46 23.07 -6.12
C GLU A 87 -5.09 22.82 -7.60
N LYS A 88 -4.14 23.60 -8.13
CA LYS A 88 -3.72 23.48 -9.54
C LYS A 88 -3.05 22.15 -9.82
N SER A 89 -2.14 21.71 -8.93
CA SER A 89 -1.47 20.41 -9.05
C SER A 89 -2.45 19.26 -8.84
N ILE A 90 -3.36 19.37 -7.87
CA ILE A 90 -4.42 18.36 -7.65
C ILE A 90 -5.26 18.19 -8.90
N ARG A 91 -5.74 19.30 -9.49
CA ARG A 91 -6.51 19.26 -10.74
C ARG A 91 -5.72 18.62 -11.87
N GLY A 92 -4.45 19.01 -12.06
CA GLY A 92 -3.57 18.44 -13.08
C GLY A 92 -3.37 16.93 -12.91
N ILE A 93 -3.19 16.46 -11.65
CA ILE A 93 -3.11 15.03 -11.34
C ILE A 93 -4.42 14.33 -11.70
N MET A 94 -5.56 14.87 -11.28
CA MET A 94 -6.87 14.26 -11.51
C MET A 94 -7.22 14.13 -12.98
N GLU A 95 -6.89 15.13 -13.79
CA GLU A 95 -7.16 15.17 -15.23
C GLU A 95 -6.15 14.33 -16.05
N ASN A 96 -4.94 14.07 -15.54
CA ASN A 96 -3.92 13.32 -16.26
C ASN A 96 -4.26 11.82 -16.35
N PRO A 97 -4.60 11.27 -17.54
CA PRO A 97 -4.97 9.85 -17.68
C PRO A 97 -3.79 8.88 -17.46
N SER A 98 -2.55 9.34 -17.55
CA SER A 98 -1.35 8.50 -17.33
C SER A 98 -1.10 8.20 -15.86
N ILE A 99 -1.57 9.06 -14.95
CA ILE A 99 -1.45 8.84 -13.53
C ILE A 99 -2.60 7.96 -13.04
N LYS A 100 -2.31 6.85 -12.37
CA LYS A 100 -3.33 6.00 -11.73
C LYS A 100 -3.76 6.58 -10.39
N LYS A 101 -5.05 6.89 -10.23
CA LYS A 101 -5.63 7.35 -8.96
C LYS A 101 -6.16 6.17 -8.17
N LEU A 102 -5.70 6.01 -6.95
CA LEU A 102 -6.10 4.90 -6.08
C LEU A 102 -6.86 5.44 -4.87
N PHE A 103 -8.14 5.11 -4.79
CA PHE A 103 -9.05 5.51 -3.71
C PHE A 103 -9.17 4.42 -2.66
N TYR A 104 -9.51 4.80 -1.43
CA TYR A 104 -9.77 3.80 -0.39
C TYR A 104 -10.93 2.87 -0.78
N ASN A 105 -12.02 3.47 -1.29
CA ASN A 105 -13.18 2.79 -1.86
C ASN A 105 -13.93 3.74 -2.82
N CYS A 106 -15.00 3.27 -3.44
CA CYS A 106 -15.89 4.10 -4.27
C CYS A 106 -15.20 4.82 -5.45
N SER A 107 -14.09 4.28 -5.99
CA SER A 107 -13.37 4.86 -7.13
C SER A 107 -14.26 5.14 -8.35
N LYS A 108 -15.36 4.39 -8.51
CA LYS A 108 -16.34 4.55 -9.59
C LYS A 108 -17.12 5.88 -9.56
N LYS A 109 -17.04 6.64 -8.47
CA LYS A 109 -17.64 7.99 -8.37
C LYS A 109 -16.86 9.04 -9.15
N TYR A 110 -15.62 8.75 -9.53
CA TYR A 110 -14.71 9.69 -10.16
C TYR A 110 -14.53 9.34 -11.64
N SER A 111 -14.73 10.32 -12.52
CA SER A 111 -14.56 10.17 -13.97
C SER A 111 -13.09 10.26 -14.38
N CYS A 112 -12.22 9.43 -13.81
CA CYS A 112 -10.79 9.42 -14.09
C CYS A 112 -10.24 8.00 -14.11
N ASN A 113 -8.94 7.82 -14.46
CA ASN A 113 -8.25 6.53 -14.39
C ASN A 113 -8.08 6.08 -12.94
N ALA A 114 -9.12 5.53 -12.33
CA ALA A 114 -9.19 5.20 -10.92
C ALA A 114 -9.41 3.71 -10.64
N SER A 115 -9.02 3.28 -9.44
CA SER A 115 -9.35 1.97 -8.83
C SER A 115 -9.37 2.12 -7.31
N ASN A 116 -9.92 1.12 -6.59
CA ASN A 116 -9.78 1.12 -5.14
C ASN A 116 -8.42 0.53 -4.73
N TRP A 117 -7.94 0.87 -3.53
CA TRP A 117 -6.64 0.41 -3.01
C TRP A 117 -6.49 -1.11 -3.05
N GLY A 118 -7.53 -1.83 -2.63
CA GLY A 118 -7.52 -3.30 -2.57
C GLY A 118 -7.63 -3.98 -3.93
N ASP A 119 -8.28 -3.31 -4.90
CA ASP A 119 -8.60 -3.91 -6.20
C ASP A 119 -7.40 -3.89 -7.18
N CYS A 120 -6.34 -3.15 -6.84
CA CYS A 120 -5.14 -3.04 -7.67
C CYS A 120 -4.05 -4.08 -7.35
N LYS A 121 -4.35 -5.06 -6.51
CA LYS A 121 -3.42 -6.15 -6.19
C LYS A 121 -3.00 -6.88 -7.47
N GLY A 122 -1.69 -7.13 -7.62
CA GLY A 122 -1.11 -7.79 -8.80
C GLY A 122 -0.81 -6.85 -9.97
N LEU A 123 -1.36 -5.62 -9.97
CA LEU A 123 -1.12 -4.65 -11.04
C LEU A 123 0.15 -3.82 -10.77
N THR A 124 0.66 -3.18 -11.82
CA THR A 124 1.76 -2.22 -11.77
C THR A 124 1.40 -1.02 -12.63
N PHE A 125 1.68 0.17 -12.12
CA PHE A 125 1.48 1.44 -12.83
C PHE A 125 2.78 2.24 -12.74
N GLU A 126 3.03 3.07 -13.75
CA GLU A 126 4.20 3.96 -13.74
C GLU A 126 4.04 4.98 -12.61
N ASP A 127 3.07 5.87 -12.74
CA ASP A 127 2.80 6.89 -11.74
C ASP A 127 1.48 6.63 -11.01
N VAL A 128 1.51 6.79 -9.70
CA VAL A 128 0.38 6.54 -8.83
C VAL A 128 0.12 7.74 -7.93
N CYS A 129 -1.13 8.15 -7.87
CA CYS A 129 -1.65 9.07 -6.86
C CYS A 129 -2.56 8.30 -5.90
N VAL A 130 -2.17 8.19 -4.63
CA VAL A 130 -3.00 7.58 -3.59
C VAL A 130 -3.87 8.67 -2.95
N VAL A 131 -5.18 8.52 -3.13
CA VAL A 131 -6.18 9.45 -2.59
C VAL A 131 -6.52 9.04 -1.16
N LEU A 132 -6.20 9.92 -0.21
CA LEU A 132 -6.35 9.68 1.21
C LEU A 132 -7.76 10.06 1.69
N ASN A 133 -8.50 9.10 2.25
CA ASN A 133 -9.71 9.41 3.00
C ASN A 133 -9.36 10.20 4.28
N GLU A 134 -10.35 10.81 4.91
CA GLU A 134 -10.14 11.72 6.05
C GLU A 134 -9.37 11.08 7.22
N ASN A 135 -9.65 9.83 7.54
CA ASN A 135 -8.99 9.15 8.66
C ASN A 135 -7.52 8.85 8.35
N THR A 136 -7.23 8.38 7.14
CA THR A 136 -5.85 8.13 6.71
C THR A 136 -5.07 9.44 6.56
N TYR A 137 -5.71 10.50 6.04
CA TYR A 137 -5.09 11.82 5.92
C TYR A 137 -4.66 12.38 7.29
N LYS A 138 -5.50 12.29 8.31
CA LYS A 138 -5.14 12.73 9.68
C LYS A 138 -3.93 11.98 10.23
N LEU A 139 -3.88 10.67 10.04
CA LEU A 139 -2.73 9.87 10.47
C LEU A 139 -1.47 10.16 9.64
N PHE A 140 -1.62 10.42 8.34
CA PHE A 140 -0.53 10.83 7.47
C PHE A 140 0.11 12.13 7.97
N CYS A 141 -0.68 13.18 8.15
CA CYS A 141 -0.20 14.50 8.61
C CYS A 141 0.42 14.47 10.02
N SER A 142 -0.03 13.55 10.87
CA SER A 142 0.53 13.40 12.22
C SER A 142 1.71 12.44 12.32
N GLY A 143 2.18 11.85 11.19
CA GLY A 143 3.25 10.86 11.18
C GLY A 143 2.90 9.55 11.89
N LYS A 144 1.61 9.16 11.88
CA LYS A 144 1.07 8.03 12.64
C LYS A 144 0.42 6.96 11.75
N LEU A 145 0.88 6.80 10.51
CA LEU A 145 0.31 5.80 9.59
C LEU A 145 0.48 4.35 10.08
N GLU A 146 1.44 4.08 10.95
CA GLU A 146 1.61 2.77 11.59
C GLU A 146 0.40 2.33 12.43
N TYR A 147 -0.41 3.29 12.91
CA TYR A 147 -1.63 3.04 13.68
C TYR A 147 -2.89 2.84 12.83
N LEU A 148 -2.76 2.78 11.51
CA LEU A 148 -3.88 2.38 10.66
C LEU A 148 -4.40 1.00 11.07
N PRO A 149 -5.74 0.80 11.10
CA PRO A 149 -6.30 -0.54 11.27
C PRO A 149 -5.68 -1.52 10.27
N SER A 150 -5.39 -2.76 10.69
CA SER A 150 -4.61 -3.73 9.91
C SER A 150 -5.07 -3.88 8.47
N MET A 151 -6.38 -4.00 8.23
CA MET A 151 -6.93 -4.10 6.88
C MET A 151 -6.70 -2.83 6.06
N THR A 152 -6.85 -1.65 6.66
CA THR A 152 -6.60 -0.36 6.00
C THR A 152 -5.12 -0.20 5.69
N ARG A 153 -4.25 -0.57 6.63
CA ARG A 153 -2.79 -0.56 6.46
C ARG A 153 -2.36 -1.46 5.30
N ASN A 154 -2.90 -2.67 5.23
CA ASN A 154 -2.61 -3.60 4.14
C ASN A 154 -3.08 -3.05 2.78
N LYS A 155 -4.30 -2.50 2.69
CA LYS A 155 -4.79 -1.86 1.47
C LYS A 155 -3.93 -0.65 1.08
N PHE A 156 -3.51 0.16 2.05
CA PHE A 156 -2.63 1.31 1.82
C PHE A 156 -1.24 0.86 1.33
N TYR A 157 -0.65 -0.16 1.95
CA TYR A 157 0.58 -0.78 1.49
C TYR A 157 0.46 -1.30 0.04
N VAL A 158 -0.64 -2.01 -0.27
CA VAL A 158 -0.90 -2.47 -1.64
C VAL A 158 -0.93 -1.27 -2.59
N ALA A 159 -1.66 -0.20 -2.27
CA ALA A 159 -1.76 0.98 -3.11
C ALA A 159 -0.39 1.64 -3.36
N CYS A 160 0.40 1.89 -2.31
CA CYS A 160 1.72 2.51 -2.41
C CYS A 160 2.70 1.66 -3.25
N THR A 161 2.64 0.33 -3.09
CA THR A 161 3.53 -0.59 -3.83
C THR A 161 3.11 -0.85 -5.28
N ARG A 162 2.11 -0.16 -5.80
CA ARG A 162 1.73 -0.28 -7.23
C ARG A 162 2.55 0.61 -8.14
N ALA A 163 3.20 1.65 -7.62
CA ALA A 163 4.02 2.56 -8.39
C ALA A 163 5.38 1.94 -8.75
N SER A 164 5.75 2.03 -10.01
CA SER A 164 7.12 1.78 -10.49
C SER A 164 7.87 3.09 -10.79
N GLY A 165 7.18 4.18 -11.01
CA GLY A 165 7.67 5.55 -11.16
C GLY A 165 7.37 6.39 -9.93
N GLN A 166 6.62 7.47 -10.09
CA GLN A 166 6.34 8.40 -9.00
C GLN A 166 5.16 7.97 -8.14
N LEU A 167 5.25 8.28 -6.85
CA LEU A 167 4.17 8.14 -5.89
C LEU A 167 3.86 9.47 -5.25
N CYS A 168 2.61 9.92 -5.33
CA CYS A 168 2.14 11.10 -4.61
C CYS A 168 0.83 10.81 -3.86
N PHE A 169 0.46 11.73 -2.99
CA PHE A 169 -0.75 11.66 -2.19
C PHE A 169 -1.56 12.93 -2.35
N ILE A 170 -2.88 12.81 -2.35
CA ILE A 170 -3.82 13.94 -2.26
C ILE A 170 -4.91 13.59 -1.24
N ARG A 171 -5.52 14.61 -0.65
CA ARG A 171 -6.66 14.42 0.23
C ARG A 171 -7.94 14.31 -0.58
N GLU A 172 -8.81 13.36 -0.27
CA GLU A 172 -10.08 13.16 -1.00
C GLU A 172 -11.02 14.36 -0.98
N LYS A 173 -10.98 15.16 0.11
CA LYS A 173 -11.80 16.37 0.22
C LYS A 173 -11.33 17.54 -0.64
N ASP A 174 -10.14 17.48 -1.17
CA ASP A 174 -9.54 18.56 -1.95
C ASP A 174 -9.74 18.36 -3.46
N ILE A 175 -10.52 17.31 -3.86
CA ILE A 175 -10.86 16.96 -5.25
C ILE A 175 -12.18 17.63 -5.68
#